data_514d71ab2c4405285e8973219776e8c0
#
_entry.id   514d71ab2c4405285e8973219776e8c0
#
_cell.length_a   1.000
_cell.length_b   1.000
_cell.length_c   1.000
_cell.angle_alpha   90.00
_cell.angle_beta   90.00
_cell.angle_gamma   90.00
#
_symmetry.space_group_name_H-M   'P 1'
#
loop_
_entity.id
_entity.type
_entity.pdbx_description
1 polymer ?
#
loop_
_entity_poly.entity_id
_entity_poly.type
_entity_poly.pdbx_seq_one_letter_code
_entity_poly.pdbx_strand_id
1 'polypeptide(L)'
;MTIKDDDGYDTYMTIKGNFVWKENVIPEYIWFNGTVKYTLIGDKIEKGDKPTPINNFEGSADDGKSMIWPIKLFRGKQQYDPVNKTLVTPHTAGNDDTGYWKNLNWDKAIAVGMSTSGHPFSGKIDFIKTEMSWPINHMVAPKEKALGCAECHSKDSRLADIQGVYIPVRDNNKL
;
A
#
# COMPACT_ATOMS: atom_id res chain seq x y z
N MET A 1 20.07 -10.95 -10.43
CA MET A 1 20.36 -11.88 -9.33
C MET A 1 19.06 -12.22 -8.65
N THR A 2 18.85 -13.49 -8.32
CA THR A 2 17.73 -13.97 -7.48
C THR A 2 18.33 -14.73 -6.31
N ILE A 3 17.81 -14.51 -5.11
CA ILE A 3 18.16 -15.24 -3.89
C ILE A 3 16.92 -15.99 -3.43
N LYS A 4 17.09 -17.25 -3.02
CA LYS A 4 16.03 -18.11 -2.52
C LYS A 4 16.32 -18.52 -1.08
N ASP A 5 15.27 -18.85 -0.32
CA ASP A 5 15.39 -19.53 0.96
C ASP A 5 15.57 -21.05 0.80
N ASP A 6 15.63 -21.74 1.93
CA ASP A 6 15.83 -23.20 1.97
C ASP A 6 14.62 -23.97 1.41
N ASP A 7 13.43 -23.37 1.40
CA ASP A 7 12.20 -23.94 0.85
C ASP A 7 12.03 -23.63 -0.65
N GLY A 8 12.95 -22.87 -1.24
CA GLY A 8 12.99 -22.53 -2.66
C GLY A 8 12.17 -21.31 -3.06
N TYR A 9 11.62 -20.56 -2.11
CA TYR A 9 10.92 -19.29 -2.39
C TYR A 9 11.91 -18.16 -2.64
N ASP A 10 11.56 -17.27 -3.55
CA ASP A 10 12.36 -16.07 -3.83
C ASP A 10 12.32 -15.13 -2.62
N THR A 11 13.47 -14.80 -2.05
CA THR A 11 13.63 -13.83 -0.96
C THR A 11 14.17 -12.49 -1.42
N TYR A 12 14.80 -12.46 -2.60
CA TYR A 12 15.27 -11.26 -3.26
C TYR A 12 15.33 -11.42 -4.76
N MET A 13 14.95 -10.38 -5.49
CA MET A 13 15.22 -10.24 -6.93
C MET A 13 15.71 -8.82 -7.23
N THR A 14 16.79 -8.68 -8.03
CA THR A 14 17.35 -7.36 -8.41
C THR A 14 16.29 -6.43 -9.02
N ILE A 15 15.35 -6.97 -9.78
CA ILE A 15 14.29 -6.20 -10.47
C ILE A 15 13.08 -5.88 -9.59
N LYS A 16 12.89 -6.58 -8.47
CA LYS A 16 11.69 -6.46 -7.62
C LYS A 16 11.98 -6.16 -6.14
N GLY A 17 13.24 -6.36 -5.70
CA GLY A 17 13.64 -6.16 -4.30
C GLY A 17 13.43 -7.37 -3.40
N ASN A 18 13.20 -7.11 -2.13
CA ASN A 18 13.02 -8.16 -1.12
C ASN A 18 11.59 -8.69 -1.06
N PHE A 19 11.47 -9.97 -0.72
CA PHE A 19 10.20 -10.66 -0.48
C PHE A 19 10.18 -11.22 0.94
N VAL A 20 9.03 -11.16 1.56
CA VAL A 20 8.74 -11.81 2.83
C VAL A 20 7.50 -12.67 2.65
N TRP A 21 7.64 -13.97 2.82
CA TRP A 21 6.55 -14.94 2.77
C TRP A 21 6.10 -15.24 4.18
N LYS A 22 4.83 -15.01 4.48
CA LYS A 22 4.26 -15.29 5.80
C LYS A 22 2.81 -15.76 5.66
N GLU A 23 2.47 -16.73 6.49
CA GLU A 23 1.08 -17.15 6.70
C GLU A 23 0.47 -16.45 7.92
N ASN A 24 -0.85 -16.40 7.95
CA ASN A 24 -1.64 -15.90 9.10
C ASN A 24 -1.25 -14.48 9.55
N VAL A 25 -0.86 -13.62 8.60
CA VAL A 25 -0.53 -12.23 8.89
C VAL A 25 -1.78 -11.50 9.37
N ILE A 26 -1.68 -10.83 10.52
CA ILE A 26 -2.76 -9.98 11.02
C ILE A 26 -2.89 -8.78 10.07
N PRO A 27 -4.07 -8.53 9.49
CA PRO A 27 -4.30 -7.36 8.63
C PRO A 27 -4.33 -6.07 9.45
N GLU A 28 -4.15 -4.94 8.77
CA GLU A 28 -4.56 -3.66 9.33
C GLU A 28 -6.08 -3.48 9.15
N TYR A 29 -6.71 -2.68 9.99
CA TYR A 29 -8.15 -2.44 9.95
C TYR A 29 -8.43 -0.95 9.82
N ILE A 30 -9.42 -0.61 9.00
CA ILE A 30 -9.83 0.77 8.77
C ILE A 30 -11.36 0.89 8.83
N TRP A 31 -11.84 2.10 9.07
CA TRP A 31 -13.23 2.46 8.80
C TRP A 31 -13.41 2.65 7.29
N PHE A 32 -14.43 2.02 6.72
CA PHE A 32 -14.70 2.07 5.29
C PHE A 32 -16.19 2.24 5.01
N ASN A 33 -16.54 3.27 4.24
CA ASN A 33 -17.92 3.60 3.88
C ASN A 33 -18.31 3.17 2.46
N GLY A 34 -17.45 2.42 1.77
CA GLY A 34 -17.66 2.00 0.38
C GLY A 34 -17.03 2.92 -0.67
N THR A 35 -16.44 4.05 -0.25
CA THR A 35 -15.82 5.01 -1.17
C THR A 35 -14.30 4.91 -1.16
N VAL A 36 -13.71 4.84 -2.33
CA VAL A 36 -12.25 4.88 -2.52
C VAL A 36 -11.88 6.06 -3.40
N LYS A 37 -10.94 6.87 -2.96
CA LYS A 37 -10.29 7.92 -3.76
C LYS A 37 -8.93 7.44 -4.23
N TYR A 38 -8.52 7.91 -5.40
CA TYR A 38 -7.23 7.58 -5.99
C TYR A 38 -6.43 8.84 -6.27
N THR A 39 -5.12 8.77 -6.09
CA THR A 39 -4.20 9.74 -6.65
C THR A 39 -3.96 9.36 -8.11
N LEU A 40 -4.46 10.19 -9.02
CA LEU A 40 -4.36 9.95 -10.45
C LEU A 40 -3.05 10.52 -11.02
N ILE A 41 -2.67 10.05 -12.21
CA ILE A 41 -1.54 10.64 -12.94
C ILE A 41 -1.88 12.09 -13.28
N GLY A 42 -0.98 13.00 -12.91
CA GLY A 42 -1.20 14.45 -13.09
C GLY A 42 -1.72 15.18 -11.86
N ASP A 43 -2.25 14.46 -10.87
CA ASP A 43 -2.60 15.05 -9.59
C ASP A 43 -1.37 15.64 -8.90
N LYS A 44 -1.54 16.84 -8.33
CA LYS A 44 -0.46 17.49 -7.58
C LYS A 44 -0.29 16.84 -6.22
N ILE A 45 0.94 16.45 -5.93
CA ILE A 45 1.33 15.86 -4.65
C ILE A 45 2.39 16.70 -3.97
N GLU A 46 2.35 16.74 -2.65
CA GLU A 46 3.36 17.43 -1.84
C GLU A 46 4.21 16.40 -1.12
N LYS A 47 5.53 16.54 -1.26
CA LYS A 47 6.49 15.72 -0.51
C LYS A 47 6.50 16.17 0.95
N GLY A 48 6.10 15.28 1.83
CA GLY A 48 6.04 15.53 3.27
C GLY A 48 6.56 14.33 4.07
N ASP A 49 6.36 14.38 5.39
CA ASP A 49 6.77 13.30 6.29
C ASP A 49 5.86 12.07 6.17
N LYS A 50 4.58 12.29 5.88
CA LYS A 50 3.60 11.23 5.66
C LYS A 50 3.71 10.66 4.25
N PRO A 51 3.46 9.35 4.07
CA PRO A 51 3.35 8.77 2.74
C PRO A 51 2.21 9.40 1.94
N THR A 52 2.41 9.56 0.64
CA THR A 52 1.35 9.93 -0.30
C THR A 52 0.44 8.71 -0.53
N PRO A 53 -0.87 8.81 -0.29
CA PRO A 53 -1.77 7.71 -0.57
C PRO A 53 -1.97 7.56 -2.09
N ILE A 54 -1.73 6.35 -2.60
CA ILE A 54 -2.07 6.02 -4.00
C ILE A 54 -3.57 5.79 -4.12
N ASN A 55 -4.16 5.18 -3.10
CA ASN A 55 -5.59 5.15 -2.89
C ASN A 55 -5.89 5.46 -1.42
N ASN A 56 -7.09 5.99 -1.17
CA ASN A 56 -7.57 6.31 0.16
C ASN A 56 -8.98 5.76 0.33
N PHE A 57 -9.15 4.88 1.30
CA PHE A 57 -10.44 4.34 1.71
C PHE A 57 -11.08 5.34 2.67
N GLU A 58 -12.26 5.82 2.33
CA GLU A 58 -12.96 6.83 3.14
C GLU A 58 -13.86 6.18 4.17
N GLY A 59 -13.93 6.81 5.33
CA GLY A 59 -14.80 6.40 6.41
C GLY A 59 -14.31 6.88 7.77
N SER A 60 -15.20 6.90 8.72
CA SER A 60 -14.89 7.22 10.12
C SER A 60 -15.84 6.50 11.07
N ALA A 61 -15.48 6.46 12.35
CA ALA A 61 -16.33 5.93 13.40
C ALA A 61 -17.66 6.68 13.53
N ASP A 62 -17.67 7.96 13.18
CA ASP A 62 -18.75 8.91 13.48
C ASP A 62 -19.67 9.18 12.28
N ASP A 63 -19.41 8.57 11.11
CA ASP A 63 -20.20 8.85 9.90
C ASP A 63 -21.52 8.05 9.81
N GLY A 64 -21.76 7.17 10.77
CA GLY A 64 -23.00 6.39 10.91
C GLY A 64 -23.22 5.30 9.85
N LYS A 65 -22.26 5.08 8.96
CA LYS A 65 -22.37 4.10 7.84
C LYS A 65 -21.11 3.29 7.59
N SER A 66 -19.95 3.75 8.05
CA SER A 66 -18.70 3.00 7.89
C SER A 66 -18.69 1.73 8.71
N MET A 67 -18.08 0.72 8.16
CA MET A 67 -17.80 -0.54 8.84
C MET A 67 -16.29 -0.74 8.96
N ILE A 68 -15.85 -1.53 9.92
CA ILE A 68 -14.46 -1.92 10.06
C ILE A 68 -14.13 -2.94 8.98
N TRP A 69 -13.09 -2.65 8.19
CA TRP A 69 -12.67 -3.49 7.07
C TRP A 69 -11.21 -3.88 7.19
N PRO A 70 -10.85 -5.15 6.99
CA PRO A 70 -9.46 -5.59 6.97
C PRO A 70 -8.79 -5.19 5.66
N ILE A 71 -7.58 -4.65 5.76
CA ILE A 71 -6.76 -4.27 4.60
C ILE A 71 -5.35 -4.81 4.73
N LYS A 72 -4.71 -4.97 3.58
CA LYS A 72 -3.26 -5.08 3.44
C LYS A 72 -2.71 -3.72 3.06
N LEU A 73 -1.92 -3.12 3.95
CA LEU A 73 -1.29 -1.84 3.67
C LEU A 73 0.09 -2.07 3.05
N PHE A 74 0.25 -1.55 1.84
CA PHE A 74 1.50 -1.59 1.09
C PHE A 74 2.19 -0.24 1.18
N ARG A 75 3.41 -0.21 1.74
CA ARG A 75 4.25 0.98 1.85
C ARG A 75 5.45 0.86 0.94
N GLY A 76 5.79 1.94 0.22
CA GLY A 76 6.90 1.95 -0.70
C GLY A 76 7.48 3.34 -0.92
N LYS A 77 8.39 3.39 -1.88
CA LYS A 77 8.88 4.63 -2.47
C LYS A 77 8.69 4.55 -3.97
N GLN A 78 8.07 5.57 -4.53
CA GLN A 78 7.85 5.67 -5.98
C GLN A 78 8.55 6.90 -6.53
N GLN A 79 8.86 6.84 -7.81
CA GLN A 79 9.42 7.96 -8.55
C GLN A 79 8.34 9.02 -8.77
N TYR A 80 8.73 10.26 -8.67
CA TYR A 80 7.89 11.40 -8.99
C TYR A 80 8.72 12.52 -9.64
N ASP A 81 8.03 13.40 -10.34
CA ASP A 81 8.61 14.63 -10.91
C ASP A 81 8.57 15.73 -9.84
N PRO A 82 9.72 16.14 -9.28
CA PRO A 82 9.74 17.15 -8.21
C PRO A 82 9.41 18.56 -8.69
N VAL A 83 9.50 18.84 -9.99
CA VAL A 83 9.18 20.15 -10.59
C VAL A 83 7.69 20.27 -10.84
N ASN A 84 7.12 19.27 -11.51
CA ASN A 84 5.69 19.21 -11.77
C ASN A 84 4.89 18.78 -10.54
N LYS A 85 5.53 18.20 -9.53
CA LYS A 85 4.92 17.65 -8.31
C LYS A 85 3.86 16.60 -8.64
N THR A 86 4.17 15.68 -9.53
CA THR A 86 3.26 14.61 -9.99
C THR A 86 3.96 13.27 -9.94
N LEU A 87 3.21 12.20 -9.74
CA LEU A 87 3.74 10.85 -9.96
C LEU A 87 4.12 10.68 -11.44
N VAL A 88 5.09 9.81 -11.68
CA VAL A 88 5.54 9.46 -13.03
C VAL A 88 5.17 8.02 -13.36
N THR A 89 5.04 7.73 -14.65
CA THR A 89 4.73 6.39 -15.17
C THR A 89 6.00 5.79 -15.77
N PRO A 90 6.67 4.84 -15.12
CA PRO A 90 7.84 4.19 -15.69
C PRO A 90 7.43 3.09 -16.67
N HIS A 91 8.17 2.93 -17.75
CA HIS A 91 8.15 1.73 -18.59
C HIS A 91 8.90 0.60 -17.88
N THR A 92 8.19 -0.20 -17.08
CA THR A 92 8.83 -1.22 -16.21
C THR A 92 9.16 -2.51 -16.95
N ALA A 93 8.22 -3.04 -17.71
CA ALA A 93 8.35 -4.29 -18.44
C ALA A 93 8.52 -4.03 -19.95
N GLY A 94 9.27 -4.86 -20.61
CA GLY A 94 9.51 -4.81 -22.06
C GLY A 94 10.78 -5.56 -22.42
N ASN A 95 10.87 -5.99 -23.67
CA ASN A 95 12.06 -6.65 -24.20
C ASN A 95 13.05 -5.67 -24.84
N ASP A 96 12.69 -4.40 -24.90
CA ASP A 96 13.53 -3.33 -25.42
C ASP A 96 14.53 -2.79 -24.38
N ASP A 97 15.44 -1.93 -24.81
CA ASP A 97 16.49 -1.39 -23.95
C ASP A 97 16.03 -0.23 -23.07
N THR A 98 14.75 0.07 -23.04
CA THR A 98 14.15 1.13 -22.20
C THR A 98 13.36 0.58 -21.02
N GLY A 99 13.03 -0.72 -21.03
CA GLY A 99 12.34 -1.37 -19.92
C GLY A 99 13.23 -1.42 -18.66
N TYR A 100 12.70 -0.91 -17.52
CA TYR A 100 13.46 -0.86 -16.27
C TYR A 100 13.95 -2.24 -15.82
N TRP A 101 13.14 -3.27 -15.95
CA TRP A 101 13.52 -4.62 -15.53
C TRP A 101 14.66 -5.22 -16.34
N LYS A 102 14.92 -4.69 -17.54
CA LYS A 102 16.04 -5.13 -18.38
C LYS A 102 17.33 -4.36 -18.10
N ASN A 103 17.24 -3.04 -17.92
CA ASN A 103 18.41 -2.17 -17.86
C ASN A 103 18.66 -1.50 -16.50
N LEU A 104 17.70 -1.56 -15.56
CA LEU A 104 17.74 -0.94 -14.23
C LEU A 104 18.01 0.58 -14.27
N ASN A 105 17.57 1.25 -15.34
CA ASN A 105 17.77 2.67 -15.55
C ASN A 105 16.45 3.43 -15.47
N TRP A 106 16.23 4.16 -14.38
CA TRP A 106 15.01 4.94 -14.17
C TRP A 106 14.83 6.07 -15.16
N ASP A 107 15.92 6.78 -15.53
CA ASP A 107 15.83 7.92 -16.44
C ASP A 107 15.27 7.50 -17.80
N LYS A 108 15.78 6.42 -18.36
CA LYS A 108 15.28 5.86 -19.61
C LYS A 108 13.85 5.36 -19.50
N ALA A 109 13.57 4.58 -18.47
CA ALA A 109 12.25 3.98 -18.30
C ALA A 109 11.16 5.04 -18.07
N ILE A 110 11.44 6.08 -17.31
CA ILE A 110 10.49 7.14 -17.03
C ILE A 110 10.33 8.06 -18.23
N ALA A 111 11.40 8.40 -18.94
CA ALA A 111 11.31 9.22 -20.16
C ALA A 111 10.37 8.59 -21.20
N VAL A 112 10.51 7.27 -21.43
CA VAL A 112 9.62 6.54 -22.34
C VAL A 112 8.21 6.42 -21.80
N GLY A 113 8.04 6.05 -20.54
CA GLY A 113 6.72 5.92 -19.93
C GLY A 113 5.93 7.23 -19.91
N MET A 114 6.57 8.35 -19.59
CA MET A 114 5.94 9.66 -19.60
C MET A 114 5.60 10.14 -21.01
N SER A 115 6.49 9.90 -22.00
CA SER A 115 6.20 10.17 -23.40
C SER A 115 5.00 9.38 -23.89
N THR A 116 4.89 8.12 -23.53
CA THR A 116 3.77 7.25 -23.92
C THR A 116 2.46 7.65 -23.24
N SER A 117 2.52 8.05 -21.97
CA SER A 117 1.34 8.47 -21.21
C SER A 117 0.79 9.84 -21.60
N GLY A 118 1.59 10.65 -22.32
CA GLY A 118 1.20 12.00 -22.75
C GLY A 118 1.14 13.04 -21.63
N HIS A 119 1.64 12.71 -20.42
CA HIS A 119 1.67 13.66 -19.32
C HIS A 119 2.96 14.49 -19.31
N PRO A 120 2.89 15.77 -18.84
CA PRO A 120 4.07 16.63 -18.70
C PRO A 120 5.14 16.00 -17.81
N PHE A 121 6.39 16.02 -18.27
CA PHE A 121 7.54 15.56 -17.51
C PHE A 121 8.69 16.57 -17.61
N SER A 122 9.25 16.96 -16.48
CA SER A 122 10.33 17.94 -16.42
C SER A 122 11.72 17.38 -16.76
N GLY A 123 11.84 16.07 -16.88
CA GLY A 123 13.14 15.38 -17.01
C GLY A 123 13.85 15.18 -15.67
N LYS A 124 13.25 15.60 -14.55
CA LYS A 124 13.81 15.39 -13.21
C LYS A 124 13.05 14.35 -12.44
N ILE A 125 13.77 13.52 -11.72
CA ILE A 125 13.23 12.40 -10.94
C ILE A 125 13.73 12.49 -9.51
N ASP A 126 12.82 12.31 -8.57
CA ASP A 126 13.11 12.08 -7.16
C ASP A 126 12.16 10.99 -6.63
N PHE A 127 12.30 10.60 -5.38
CA PHE A 127 11.50 9.56 -4.76
C PHE A 127 10.63 10.12 -3.64
N ILE A 128 9.39 9.67 -3.60
CA ILE A 128 8.42 10.01 -2.57
C ILE A 128 7.92 8.74 -1.87
N LYS A 129 7.70 8.83 -0.57
CA LYS A 129 7.05 7.76 0.18
C LYS A 129 5.59 7.63 -0.27
N THR A 130 5.15 6.42 -0.51
CA THR A 130 3.77 6.13 -0.91
C THR A 130 3.17 5.01 -0.07
N GLU A 131 1.86 4.99 0.03
CA GLU A 131 1.12 3.88 0.60
C GLU A 131 -0.12 3.57 -0.24
N MET A 132 -0.50 2.30 -0.24
CA MET A 132 -1.66 1.79 -0.94
C MET A 132 -2.37 0.76 -0.09
N SER A 133 -3.66 0.92 0.07
CA SER A 133 -4.52 -0.01 0.80
C SER A 133 -5.15 -1.01 -0.15
N TRP A 134 -5.09 -2.30 0.20
CA TRP A 134 -5.75 -3.37 -0.53
C TRP A 134 -6.77 -4.05 0.38
N PRO A 135 -8.05 -4.10 0.02
CA PRO A 135 -9.04 -4.84 0.80
C PRO A 135 -8.71 -6.33 0.77
N ILE A 136 -8.85 -6.98 1.91
CA ILE A 136 -8.67 -8.43 2.01
C ILE A 136 -10.03 -9.09 1.83
N ASN A 137 -10.18 -9.77 0.70
CA ASN A 137 -11.41 -10.44 0.30
C ASN A 137 -11.15 -11.83 -0.30
N HIS A 138 -9.99 -12.41 -0.03
CA HIS A 138 -9.58 -13.71 -0.54
C HIS A 138 -9.08 -14.62 0.58
N MET A 139 -9.14 -15.95 0.36
CA MET A 139 -8.61 -16.98 1.25
C MET A 139 -8.99 -16.79 2.71
N VAL A 140 -10.25 -17.03 3.01
CA VAL A 140 -10.73 -17.09 4.40
C VAL A 140 -10.18 -18.32 5.10
N ALA A 141 -9.90 -18.18 6.40
CA ALA A 141 -9.51 -19.30 7.22
C ALA A 141 -10.62 -20.36 7.29
N PRO A 142 -10.29 -21.64 7.39
CA PRO A 142 -11.28 -22.68 7.62
C PRO A 142 -12.00 -22.45 8.96
N LYS A 143 -13.18 -23.05 9.12
CA LYS A 143 -14.07 -22.85 10.26
C LYS A 143 -13.37 -23.02 11.61
N GLU A 144 -12.46 -23.98 11.71
CA GLU A 144 -11.71 -24.33 12.92
C GLU A 144 -10.69 -23.26 13.32
N LYS A 145 -10.37 -22.35 12.39
CA LYS A 145 -9.46 -21.20 12.58
C LYS A 145 -10.19 -19.86 12.51
N ALA A 146 -11.52 -19.87 12.59
CA ALA A 146 -12.30 -18.64 12.63
C ALA A 146 -11.96 -17.84 13.88
N LEU A 147 -11.95 -16.50 13.74
CA LEU A 147 -11.67 -15.59 14.86
C LEU A 147 -12.72 -15.72 15.94
N GLY A 148 -12.28 -15.84 17.19
CA GLY A 148 -13.16 -15.82 18.36
C GLY A 148 -13.41 -14.38 18.85
N CYS A 149 -14.31 -14.24 19.82
CA CYS A 149 -14.69 -12.92 20.37
C CYS A 149 -13.51 -12.16 20.97
N ALA A 150 -12.60 -12.87 21.67
CA ALA A 150 -11.46 -12.26 22.36
C ALA A 150 -10.46 -11.61 21.41
N GLU A 151 -10.35 -12.09 20.17
CA GLU A 151 -9.42 -11.52 19.18
C GLU A 151 -9.83 -10.12 18.70
N CYS A 152 -11.10 -9.77 18.87
CA CYS A 152 -11.62 -8.43 18.57
C CYS A 152 -11.99 -7.64 19.82
N HIS A 153 -12.33 -8.29 20.95
CA HIS A 153 -12.88 -7.65 22.16
C HIS A 153 -11.95 -7.65 23.38
N SER A 154 -10.74 -8.19 23.29
CA SER A 154 -9.75 -8.08 24.35
C SER A 154 -8.99 -6.76 24.33
N LYS A 155 -8.30 -6.45 25.44
CA LYS A 155 -7.51 -5.20 25.58
C LYS A 155 -6.48 -5.02 24.45
N ASP A 156 -5.79 -6.09 24.07
CA ASP A 156 -4.75 -6.11 23.05
C ASP A 156 -5.29 -6.75 21.75
N SER A 157 -6.55 -6.47 21.44
CA SER A 157 -7.23 -7.06 20.27
C SER A 157 -6.71 -6.52 18.94
N ARG A 158 -7.06 -7.20 17.87
CA ARG A 158 -6.77 -6.75 16.49
C ARG A 158 -7.32 -5.35 16.17
N LEU A 159 -8.35 -4.90 16.91
CA LEU A 159 -9.01 -3.62 16.71
C LEU A 159 -8.52 -2.54 17.71
N ALA A 160 -7.53 -2.83 18.55
CA ALA A 160 -7.10 -1.96 19.63
C ALA A 160 -6.60 -0.59 19.14
N ASP A 161 -5.97 -0.54 17.97
CA ASP A 161 -5.38 0.68 17.42
C ASP A 161 -6.34 1.48 16.51
N ILE A 162 -7.56 0.97 16.28
CA ILE A 162 -8.53 1.68 15.45
C ILE A 162 -9.18 2.81 16.25
N GLN A 163 -9.05 4.02 15.74
CA GLN A 163 -9.67 5.19 16.36
C GLN A 163 -11.21 5.06 16.36
N GLY A 164 -11.84 5.38 17.48
CA GLY A 164 -13.30 5.33 17.64
C GLY A 164 -13.86 3.93 17.90
N VAL A 165 -13.04 2.89 18.03
CA VAL A 165 -13.48 1.56 18.47
C VAL A 165 -13.50 1.52 19.99
N TYR A 166 -14.67 1.28 20.57
CA TYR A 166 -14.83 1.06 22.00
C TYR A 166 -14.55 -0.41 22.36
N ILE A 167 -13.58 -0.62 23.23
CA ILE A 167 -13.25 -1.93 23.78
C ILE A 167 -13.47 -1.89 25.30
N PRO A 168 -14.51 -2.55 25.84
CA PRO A 168 -14.91 -2.43 27.24
C PRO A 168 -13.78 -2.64 28.25
N VAL A 169 -12.95 -3.67 28.04
CA VAL A 169 -11.83 -4.00 28.94
C VAL A 169 -10.73 -2.93 28.93
N ARG A 170 -10.57 -2.21 27.81
CA ARG A 170 -9.58 -1.14 27.65
C ARG A 170 -10.12 0.21 28.12
N ASP A 171 -11.37 0.51 27.80
CA ASP A 171 -11.91 1.85 27.83
C ASP A 171 -12.77 2.14 29.08
N ASN A 172 -13.27 1.11 29.77
CA ASN A 172 -14.01 1.28 31.02
C ASN A 172 -13.21 1.94 32.18
N ASN A 173 -11.89 1.91 32.10
CA ASN A 173 -11.03 2.57 33.09
C ASN A 173 -10.74 4.06 32.75
N LYS A 174 -11.32 4.58 31.67
CA LYS A 174 -11.16 5.99 31.23
C LYS A 174 -12.41 6.86 31.52
N LEU A 175 -13.45 6.25 32.11
CA LEU A 175 -14.63 6.90 32.64
C LEU A 175 -14.47 7.06 34.13
#